data_9b30c08a6d6eb447fe0f86eea9ff9501
#
_entry.id   9b30c08a6d6eb447fe0f86eea9ff9501
#
_cell.length_a   1.000
_cell.length_b   1.000
_cell.length_c   1.000
_cell.angle_alpha   90.00
_cell.angle_beta   90.00
_cell.angle_gamma   90.00
#
_symmetry.space_group_name_H-M   'P 1'
#
loop_
_entity.id
_entity.type
_entity.pdbx_description
1 polymer ?
#
loop_
_entity_poly.entity_id
_entity_poly.type
_entity_poly.pdbx_seq_one_letter_code
_entity_poly.pdbx_strand_id
1 'polypeptide(L)'
;AATLHAYWLRHRRDDYGPQVLARIESGLQFSGVDYLHAIQLRPKIITEFVKKAFADCDIILAPTFNIETPRIDETDVEDGQGFEALMSTVSHCTRPFNYLTLPSLSLPTPELANEMPASIQLIAPPFHEKLLYRVGSAYEKHTSFSERAPNL
;
A
#
# COMPACT_ATOMS: atom_id res chain seq x y z
N ALA A 1 -8.77 -10.90 7.02
CA ALA A 1 -10.13 -10.36 6.91
C ALA A 1 -11.15 -11.48 6.99
N ALA A 2 -11.17 -12.47 6.09
CA ALA A 2 -12.18 -13.53 6.04
C ALA A 2 -12.46 -14.20 7.41
N THR A 3 -11.44 -14.55 8.17
CA THR A 3 -11.59 -15.15 9.51
C THR A 3 -12.34 -14.25 10.49
N LEU A 4 -12.02 -12.96 10.52
CA LEU A 4 -12.68 -11.97 11.38
C LEU A 4 -14.16 -11.76 11.00
N HIS A 5 -14.46 -11.85 9.71
CA HIS A 5 -15.80 -11.66 9.18
C HIS A 5 -16.61 -12.94 9.02
N ALA A 6 -16.06 -14.11 9.40
CA ALA A 6 -16.66 -15.42 9.14
C ALA A 6 -18.09 -15.58 9.69
N TYR A 7 -18.38 -15.01 10.85
CA TYR A 7 -19.72 -15.02 11.43
C TYR A 7 -20.70 -14.19 10.59
N TRP A 8 -20.35 -12.97 10.27
CA TRP A 8 -21.21 -12.07 9.50
C TRP A 8 -21.39 -12.51 8.05
N LEU A 9 -20.35 -13.08 7.43
CA LEU A 9 -20.49 -13.65 6.07
C LEU A 9 -21.53 -14.78 6.01
N ARG A 10 -21.73 -15.52 7.12
CA ARG A 10 -22.74 -16.59 7.18
C ARG A 10 -24.14 -16.08 7.49
N HIS A 11 -24.29 -15.01 8.27
CA HIS A 11 -25.56 -14.59 8.85
C HIS A 11 -26.07 -13.25 8.36
N ARG A 12 -25.20 -12.43 7.77
CA ARG A 12 -25.47 -11.05 7.38
C ARG A 12 -24.69 -10.64 6.11
N ARG A 13 -24.60 -11.55 5.17
CA ARG A 13 -23.81 -11.37 3.93
C ARG A 13 -24.27 -10.17 3.11
N ASP A 14 -25.56 -9.93 3.09
CA ASP A 14 -26.19 -8.86 2.30
C ASP A 14 -25.96 -7.45 2.87
N ASP A 15 -25.40 -7.35 4.08
CA ASP A 15 -25.00 -6.06 4.67
C ASP A 15 -23.68 -5.54 4.08
N TYR A 16 -22.96 -6.33 3.30
CA TYR A 16 -21.71 -5.92 2.68
C TYR A 16 -21.93 -5.34 1.29
N GLY A 17 -21.29 -4.20 1.01
CA GLY A 17 -21.20 -3.71 -0.36
C GLY A 17 -20.39 -4.68 -1.25
N PRO A 18 -20.74 -4.79 -2.56
CA PRO A 18 -20.18 -5.79 -3.47
C PRO A 18 -18.65 -5.82 -3.51
N GLN A 19 -18.01 -4.67 -3.55
CA GLN A 19 -16.55 -4.56 -3.59
C GLN A 19 -15.88 -5.11 -2.32
N VAL A 20 -16.43 -4.78 -1.16
CA VAL A 20 -15.92 -5.25 0.14
C VAL A 20 -16.13 -6.75 0.29
N LEU A 21 -17.30 -7.24 -0.12
CA LEU A 21 -17.66 -8.65 -0.08
C LEU A 21 -16.69 -9.48 -0.92
N ALA A 22 -16.49 -9.13 -2.18
CA ALA A 22 -15.57 -9.82 -3.09
C ALA A 22 -14.15 -9.91 -2.50
N ARG A 23 -13.67 -8.82 -1.90
CA ARG A 23 -12.34 -8.78 -1.28
C ARG A 23 -12.23 -9.67 -0.04
N ILE A 24 -13.27 -9.76 0.78
CA ILE A 24 -13.25 -10.60 1.97
C ILE A 24 -13.36 -12.08 1.57
N GLU A 25 -14.23 -12.39 0.62
CA GLU A 25 -14.48 -13.76 0.16
C GLU A 25 -13.27 -14.38 -0.56
N SER A 26 -12.45 -13.57 -1.23
CA SER A 26 -11.21 -14.07 -1.85
C SER A 26 -10.30 -14.79 -0.83
N GLY A 27 -10.34 -14.38 0.43
CA GLY A 27 -9.59 -15.05 1.51
C GLY A 27 -10.10 -16.44 1.88
N LEU A 28 -11.31 -16.83 1.47
CA LEU A 28 -11.87 -18.18 1.70
C LEU A 28 -11.36 -19.21 0.68
N GLN A 29 -10.72 -18.77 -0.40
CA GLN A 29 -10.23 -19.65 -1.47
C GLN A 29 -8.89 -20.32 -1.12
N PHE A 30 -8.20 -19.85 -0.08
CA PHE A 30 -6.91 -20.38 0.33
C PHE A 30 -7.07 -21.44 1.41
N SER A 31 -6.37 -22.57 1.25
CA SER A 31 -6.33 -23.58 2.29
C SER A 31 -5.49 -23.13 3.49
N GLY A 32 -5.71 -23.76 4.65
CA GLY A 32 -4.87 -23.53 5.82
C GLY A 32 -3.40 -23.91 5.57
N VAL A 33 -3.14 -24.88 4.70
CA VAL A 33 -1.78 -25.31 4.30
C VAL A 33 -1.10 -24.19 3.50
N ASP A 34 -1.79 -23.60 2.52
CA ASP A 34 -1.25 -22.50 1.71
C ASP A 34 -0.92 -21.29 2.59
N TYR A 35 -1.81 -20.97 3.52
CA TYR A 35 -1.61 -19.87 4.46
C TYR A 35 -0.39 -20.10 5.37
N LEU A 36 -0.25 -21.29 5.96
CA LEU A 36 0.90 -21.64 6.79
C LEU A 36 2.20 -21.63 6.00
N HIS A 37 2.19 -22.15 4.78
CA HIS A 37 3.36 -22.12 3.89
C HIS A 37 3.78 -20.67 3.58
N ALA A 38 2.84 -19.80 3.26
CA ALA A 38 3.11 -18.38 3.03
C ALA A 38 3.73 -17.70 4.26
N ILE A 39 3.22 -17.99 5.46
CA ILE A 39 3.80 -17.49 6.73
C ILE A 39 5.23 -17.98 6.94
N GLN A 40 5.52 -19.24 6.66
CA GLN A 40 6.87 -19.81 6.83
C GLN A 40 7.88 -19.23 5.82
N LEU A 41 7.44 -18.92 4.60
CA LEU A 41 8.30 -18.31 3.57
C LEU A 41 8.61 -16.84 3.85
N ARG A 42 7.71 -16.12 4.47
CA ARG A 42 7.81 -14.66 4.66
C ARG A 42 9.09 -14.20 5.35
N PRO A 43 9.55 -14.78 6.47
CA PRO A 43 10.80 -14.36 7.12
C PRO A 43 12.03 -14.49 6.22
N LYS A 44 12.08 -15.56 5.42
CA LYS A 44 13.16 -15.78 4.45
C LYS A 44 13.18 -14.68 3.38
N ILE A 45 12.01 -14.38 2.81
CA ILE A 45 11.85 -13.33 1.79
C ILE A 45 12.27 -11.97 2.36
N ILE A 46 11.82 -11.62 3.59
CA ILE A 46 12.18 -10.36 4.25
C ILE A 46 13.70 -10.28 4.44
N THR A 47 14.33 -11.33 4.96
CA THR A 47 15.78 -11.35 5.20
C THR A 47 16.58 -11.18 3.91
N GLU A 48 16.21 -11.90 2.87
CA GLU A 48 16.86 -11.80 1.56
C GLU A 48 16.66 -10.43 0.92
N PHE A 49 15.45 -9.87 1.01
CA PHE A 49 15.17 -8.54 0.49
C PHE A 49 15.99 -7.48 1.21
N VAL A 50 15.96 -7.44 2.54
CA VAL A 50 16.69 -6.45 3.35
C VAL A 50 18.18 -6.52 3.05
N LYS A 51 18.75 -7.72 3.01
CA LYS A 51 20.17 -7.93 2.71
C LYS A 51 20.57 -7.40 1.33
N LYS A 52 19.72 -7.58 0.32
CA LYS A 52 20.03 -7.17 -1.06
C LYS A 52 19.72 -5.70 -1.32
N ALA A 53 18.53 -5.27 -0.89
CA ALA A 53 18.04 -3.93 -1.21
C ALA A 53 18.75 -2.82 -0.45
N PHE A 54 19.23 -3.12 0.75
CA PHE A 54 19.97 -2.16 1.60
C PHE A 54 21.47 -2.47 1.69
N ALA A 55 22.03 -3.20 0.72
CA ALA A 55 23.47 -3.49 0.70
C ALA A 55 24.31 -2.22 0.52
N ASP A 56 23.86 -1.31 -0.34
CA ASP A 56 24.59 -0.11 -0.76
C ASP A 56 23.79 1.18 -0.55
N CYS A 57 22.66 1.12 0.15
CA CYS A 57 21.84 2.29 0.46
C CYS A 57 21.17 2.18 1.82
N ASP A 58 20.92 3.33 2.45
CA ASP A 58 20.24 3.40 3.75
C ASP A 58 18.71 3.53 3.60
N ILE A 59 18.24 4.04 2.46
CA ILE A 59 16.82 4.30 2.17
C ILE A 59 16.54 3.99 0.70
N ILE A 60 15.39 3.37 0.45
CA ILE A 60 14.82 3.23 -0.89
C ILE A 60 13.84 4.37 -1.10
N LEU A 61 13.94 5.06 -2.23
CA LEU A 61 12.97 6.03 -2.72
C LEU A 61 12.12 5.38 -3.80
N ALA A 62 10.81 5.44 -3.67
CA ALA A 62 9.88 4.94 -4.67
C ALA A 62 8.67 5.88 -4.81
N PRO A 63 7.94 5.88 -5.92
CA PRO A 63 6.65 6.53 -5.98
C PRO A 63 5.65 5.83 -5.06
N THR A 64 4.70 6.56 -4.48
CA THR A 64 3.59 5.94 -3.74
C THR A 64 2.58 5.32 -4.72
N PHE A 65 2.33 6.02 -5.83
CA PHE A 65 1.54 5.55 -6.96
C PHE A 65 2.38 5.61 -8.24
N ASN A 66 2.23 4.60 -9.08
CA ASN A 66 2.85 4.55 -10.42
C ASN A 66 1.88 4.90 -11.55
N ILE A 67 0.72 5.42 -11.19
CA ILE A 67 -0.33 5.90 -12.09
C ILE A 67 -0.75 7.31 -11.67
N GLU A 68 -1.39 8.04 -12.57
CA GLU A 68 -2.08 9.26 -12.21
C GLU A 68 -3.24 8.96 -11.26
N THR A 69 -3.65 9.97 -10.50
CA THR A 69 -4.80 9.84 -9.61
C THR A 69 -6.05 9.52 -10.44
N PRO A 70 -6.67 8.36 -10.25
CA PRO A 70 -7.83 7.98 -11.04
C PRO A 70 -9.04 8.85 -10.65
N ARG A 71 -9.96 9.01 -11.58
CA ARG A 71 -11.23 9.66 -11.33
C ARG A 71 -12.14 8.76 -10.47
N ILE A 72 -13.11 9.36 -9.80
CA ILE A 72 -14.06 8.61 -8.95
C ILE A 72 -14.83 7.59 -9.78
N ASP A 73 -15.29 7.99 -10.97
CA ASP A 73 -16.04 7.13 -11.89
C ASP A 73 -15.20 5.95 -12.44
N GLU A 74 -13.88 6.10 -12.55
CA GLU A 74 -12.96 5.02 -12.94
C GLU A 74 -12.71 4.01 -11.81
N THR A 75 -12.97 4.39 -10.58
CA THR A 75 -12.76 3.55 -9.39
C THR A 75 -14.04 2.92 -8.85
N ASP A 76 -15.19 3.33 -9.37
CA ASP A 76 -16.49 2.77 -9.01
C ASP A 76 -16.76 1.50 -9.82
N VAL A 77 -16.44 0.35 -9.23
CA VAL A 77 -16.71 -0.99 -9.79
C VAL A 77 -17.94 -1.56 -9.10
N GLU A 78 -19.12 -1.09 -9.50
CA GLU A 78 -20.41 -1.34 -8.85
C GLU A 78 -20.70 -2.82 -8.56
N ASP A 79 -20.32 -3.72 -9.48
CA ASP A 79 -20.54 -5.16 -9.38
C ASP A 79 -19.36 -5.95 -8.80
N GLY A 80 -18.28 -5.26 -8.42
CA GLY A 80 -17.04 -5.87 -7.93
C GLY A 80 -16.16 -6.50 -9.02
N GLN A 81 -16.63 -6.56 -10.28
CA GLN A 81 -15.80 -7.01 -11.39
C GLN A 81 -14.69 -5.98 -11.66
N GLY A 82 -13.47 -6.46 -11.89
CA GLY A 82 -12.33 -5.57 -12.07
C GLY A 82 -11.75 -4.99 -10.77
N PHE A 83 -12.40 -5.16 -9.62
CA PHE A 83 -11.92 -4.64 -8.35
C PHE A 83 -10.51 -5.12 -8.00
N GLU A 84 -10.19 -6.38 -8.24
CA GLU A 84 -8.84 -6.90 -7.99
C GLU A 84 -7.79 -6.28 -8.91
N ALA A 85 -8.11 -6.08 -10.18
CA ALA A 85 -7.23 -5.41 -11.13
C ALA A 85 -6.97 -3.95 -10.72
N LEU A 86 -8.04 -3.21 -10.37
CA LEU A 86 -7.96 -1.85 -9.85
C LEU A 86 -7.10 -1.80 -8.58
N MET A 87 -7.36 -2.65 -7.59
CA MET A 87 -6.60 -2.70 -6.35
C MET A 87 -5.15 -3.12 -6.55
N SER A 88 -4.88 -3.99 -7.52
CA SER A 88 -3.52 -4.36 -7.89
C SER A 88 -2.76 -3.18 -8.46
N THR A 89 -3.39 -2.40 -9.32
CA THR A 89 -2.81 -1.19 -9.91
C THR A 89 -2.55 -0.12 -8.86
N VAL A 90 -3.57 0.24 -8.08
CA VAL A 90 -3.49 1.30 -7.06
C VAL A 90 -2.48 0.97 -5.96
N SER A 91 -2.39 -0.30 -5.52
CA SER A 91 -1.48 -0.71 -4.45
C SER A 91 -0.14 -1.26 -4.92
N HIS A 92 0.17 -1.16 -6.21
CA HIS A 92 1.36 -1.75 -6.80
C HIS A 92 2.65 -1.37 -6.08
N CYS A 93 2.84 -0.09 -5.83
CA CYS A 93 4.06 0.44 -5.19
C CYS A 93 4.09 0.26 -3.68
N THR A 94 2.94 0.12 -3.00
CA THR A 94 2.86 0.05 -1.53
C THR A 94 2.76 -1.38 -1.01
N ARG A 95 2.16 -2.30 -1.78
CA ARG A 95 1.94 -3.70 -1.39
C ARG A 95 3.21 -4.46 -1.04
N PRO A 96 4.33 -4.35 -1.79
CA PRO A 96 5.56 -5.06 -1.45
C PRO A 96 6.10 -4.69 -0.07
N PHE A 97 6.17 -3.41 0.24
CA PHE A 97 6.73 -2.93 1.52
C PHE A 97 5.81 -3.23 2.70
N ASN A 98 4.48 -3.21 2.48
CA ASN A 98 3.51 -3.68 3.45
C ASN A 98 3.68 -5.19 3.74
N TYR A 99 3.82 -6.02 2.71
CA TYR A 99 4.08 -7.46 2.89
C TYR A 99 5.39 -7.72 3.63
N LEU A 100 6.44 -6.96 3.31
CA LEU A 100 7.76 -7.07 3.93
C LEU A 100 7.83 -6.44 5.33
N THR A 101 6.76 -5.76 5.79
CA THR A 101 6.72 -5.04 7.08
C THR A 101 7.85 -4.04 7.27
N LEU A 102 8.24 -3.38 6.19
CA LEU A 102 9.26 -2.35 6.23
C LEU A 102 8.63 -1.00 6.62
N PRO A 103 9.30 -0.21 7.46
CA PRO A 103 8.86 1.15 7.75
C PRO A 103 8.89 1.99 6.48
N SER A 104 7.82 2.73 6.23
CA SER A 104 7.67 3.59 5.06
C SER A 104 7.08 4.93 5.46
N LEU A 105 7.60 6.02 4.90
CA LEU A 105 7.13 7.38 5.08
C LEU A 105 6.70 7.95 3.73
N SER A 106 5.43 8.32 3.58
CA SER A 106 4.93 9.00 2.38
C SER A 106 5.07 10.51 2.54
N LEU A 107 5.56 11.15 1.50
CA LEU A 107 5.78 12.60 1.44
C LEU A 107 5.15 13.17 0.17
N PRO A 108 4.50 14.33 0.24
CA PRO A 108 3.98 14.99 -0.93
C PRO A 108 5.12 15.48 -1.84
N THR A 109 4.86 15.51 -3.15
CA THR A 109 5.77 16.06 -4.15
C THR A 109 5.13 17.24 -4.87
N PRO A 110 5.87 18.02 -5.63
CA PRO A 110 5.30 18.99 -6.55
C PRO A 110 4.23 18.36 -7.46
N GLU A 111 3.20 19.13 -7.75
CA GLU A 111 2.07 18.69 -8.57
C GLU A 111 2.52 18.15 -9.93
N LEU A 112 1.80 17.17 -10.42
CA LEU A 112 1.91 16.72 -11.81
C LEU A 112 1.31 17.76 -12.76
N ALA A 113 1.53 17.59 -14.06
CA ALA A 113 1.01 18.51 -15.10
C ALA A 113 -0.52 18.65 -15.11
N ASN A 114 -1.24 17.72 -14.49
CA ASN A 114 -2.70 17.73 -14.32
C ASN A 114 -3.17 18.38 -13.00
N GLU A 115 -2.30 19.05 -12.27
CA GLU A 115 -2.56 19.72 -10.98
C GLU A 115 -2.98 18.80 -9.83
N MET A 116 -2.95 17.46 -10.04
CA MET A 116 -3.27 16.50 -8.99
C MET A 116 -2.07 16.22 -8.09
N PRO A 117 -2.30 16.07 -6.76
CA PRO A 117 -1.21 15.80 -5.84
C PRO A 117 -0.55 14.45 -6.13
N ALA A 118 0.77 14.43 -6.08
CA ALA A 118 1.56 13.21 -6.16
C ALA A 118 2.35 13.01 -4.86
N SER A 119 2.85 11.80 -4.66
CA SER A 119 3.65 11.47 -3.48
C SER A 119 4.74 10.45 -3.79
N ILE A 120 5.82 10.59 -3.04
CA ILE A 120 6.89 9.60 -2.95
C ILE A 120 6.80 8.88 -1.62
N GLN A 121 7.41 7.70 -1.55
CA GLN A 121 7.62 6.99 -0.30
C GLN A 121 9.10 6.72 -0.07
N LEU A 122 9.52 6.92 1.16
CA LEU A 122 10.83 6.55 1.68
C LEU A 122 10.67 5.25 2.45
N ILE A 123 11.49 4.26 2.15
CA ILE A 123 11.46 2.96 2.82
C ILE A 123 12.81 2.72 3.47
N ALA A 124 12.82 2.26 4.72
CA ALA A 124 14.04 1.95 5.47
C ALA A 124 14.07 0.48 5.94
N PRO A 125 15.23 -0.01 6.38
CA PRO A 125 15.31 -1.31 7.05
C PRO A 125 14.40 -1.36 8.30
N PRO A 126 14.05 -2.56 8.79
CA PRO A 126 13.26 -2.72 10.01
C PRO A 126 13.82 -1.91 11.18
N PHE A 127 12.95 -1.23 11.93
CA PHE A 127 13.29 -0.40 13.11
C PHE A 127 14.15 0.84 12.83
N HIS A 128 14.21 1.30 11.56
CA HIS A 128 14.93 2.52 11.18
C HIS A 128 14.00 3.71 10.92
N GLU A 129 12.85 3.80 11.59
CA GLU A 129 11.86 4.87 11.44
C GLU A 129 12.47 6.25 11.71
N LYS A 130 13.41 6.34 12.67
CA LYS A 130 14.12 7.59 12.97
C LYS A 130 14.85 8.15 11.76
N LEU A 131 15.40 7.28 10.91
CA LEU A 131 16.08 7.69 9.68
C LEU A 131 15.10 8.28 8.67
N LEU A 132 13.90 7.67 8.54
CA LEU A 132 12.83 8.19 7.67
C LEU A 132 12.39 9.59 8.08
N TYR A 133 12.15 9.82 9.38
CA TYR A 133 11.78 11.14 9.89
C TYR A 133 12.87 12.18 9.66
N ARG A 134 14.14 11.81 9.84
CA ARG A 134 15.26 12.72 9.59
C ARG A 134 15.33 13.15 8.13
N VAL A 135 15.20 12.20 7.20
CA VAL A 135 15.26 12.48 5.77
C VAL A 135 13.99 13.21 5.31
N GLY A 136 12.81 12.78 5.79
CA GLY A 136 11.54 13.45 5.51
C GLY A 136 11.53 14.91 5.97
N SER A 137 11.99 15.18 7.19
CA SER A 137 12.11 16.55 7.70
C SER A 137 13.11 17.40 6.91
N ALA A 138 14.21 16.80 6.43
CA ALA A 138 15.14 17.51 5.55
C ALA A 138 14.50 17.85 4.18
N TYR A 139 13.74 16.92 3.63
CA TYR A 139 12.99 17.11 2.39
C TYR A 139 11.95 18.24 2.54
N GLU A 140 11.12 18.21 3.59
CA GLU A 140 10.10 19.24 3.86
C GLU A 140 10.69 20.65 4.00
N LYS A 141 11.87 20.78 4.61
CA LYS A 141 12.55 22.08 4.73
C LYS A 141 13.02 22.67 3.39
N HIS A 142 13.18 21.83 2.36
CA HIS A 142 13.61 22.24 1.03
C HIS A 142 12.45 22.34 0.03
N THR A 143 11.27 21.92 0.44
CA THR A 143 10.07 21.93 -0.38
C THR A 143 8.95 22.58 0.43
N SER A 144 8.49 23.77 0.09
CA SER A 144 7.35 24.43 0.78
C SER A 144 6.00 23.74 0.50
N PHE A 145 6.00 22.44 0.22
CA PHE A 145 4.82 21.72 -0.25
C PHE A 145 3.77 21.49 0.86
N SER A 146 4.23 21.30 2.10
CA SER A 146 3.36 21.15 3.28
C SER A 146 2.56 22.41 3.62
N GLU A 147 2.96 23.57 3.07
CA GLU A 147 2.29 24.87 3.29
C GLU A 147 1.18 25.14 2.28
N ARG A 148 1.05 24.32 1.24
CA ARG A 148 0.03 24.50 0.19
C ARG A 148 -1.31 23.95 0.65
N ALA A 149 -2.34 24.77 0.49
CA ALA A 149 -3.74 24.36 0.65
C ALA A 149 -4.44 24.39 -0.71
N PRO A 150 -5.40 23.51 -0.96
CA PRO A 150 -6.21 23.59 -2.16
C PRO A 150 -7.01 24.90 -2.19
N ASN A 151 -7.13 25.49 -3.36
CA ASN A 151 -8.06 26.60 -3.58
C ASN A 151 -9.48 25.99 -3.65
N LEU A 152 -10.21 26.09 -2.54
CA LEU A 152 -11.61 25.66 -2.43
C LEU A 152 -12.55 26.79 -2.84
#